data_817dd23c8fae80b2aafe3ef88445e703
#
_entry.id   817dd23c8fae80b2aafe3ef88445e703
#
_cell.length_a   1.000
_cell.length_b   1.000
_cell.length_c   1.000
_cell.angle_alpha   90.00
_cell.angle_beta   90.00
_cell.angle_gamma   90.00
#
_symmetry.space_group_name_H-M   'P 1'
#
loop_
_entity.id
_entity.type
_entity.pdbx_description
1 polymer ?
#
loop_
_entity_poly.entity_id
_entity_poly.type
_entity_poly.pdbx_seq_one_letter_code
_entity_poly.pdbx_strand_id
1 'polypeptide(L)'
;ALNKTDVPVPKAYIHCEDESVIGTEFFLMSFVDGEVMWEPHIPQASNEERQKIYHSMNETIAMLHSVDHESIGLETFGKPGNYVGRQVARWSKQYVASETREIKSMNNLMEWLPKNLPAEKATKLVPGDFSLSYVKIDL
;
A
#
# COMPACT_ATOMS: atom_id res chain seq x y z
N ALA A 1 -14.50 -5.64 1.08
CA ALA A 1 -14.04 -6.56 0.04
C ALA A 1 -13.10 -7.61 0.62
N LEU A 2 -11.95 -7.25 1.20
CA LEU A 2 -10.92 -8.20 1.69
C LEU A 2 -11.39 -9.18 2.78
N ASN A 3 -12.45 -8.87 3.53
CA ASN A 3 -13.04 -9.85 4.48
C ASN A 3 -13.58 -11.14 3.85
N LYS A 4 -13.58 -11.23 2.52
CA LYS A 4 -13.95 -12.45 1.76
C LYS A 4 -12.72 -13.25 1.31
N THR A 5 -11.54 -12.87 1.75
CA THR A 5 -10.25 -13.48 1.39
C THR A 5 -9.50 -13.92 2.63
N ASP A 6 -8.39 -14.63 2.46
CA ASP A 6 -7.54 -15.08 3.57
C ASP A 6 -6.59 -13.97 4.07
N VAL A 7 -6.63 -12.77 3.48
CA VAL A 7 -5.83 -11.63 3.94
C VAL A 7 -6.29 -11.21 5.33
N PRO A 8 -5.40 -11.18 6.34
CA PRO A 8 -5.75 -10.84 7.72
C PRO A 8 -6.04 -9.33 7.84
N VAL A 9 -7.33 -8.99 7.78
CA VAL A 9 -7.81 -7.61 7.91
C VAL A 9 -8.91 -7.53 8.97
N PRO A 10 -9.05 -6.40 9.68
CA PRO A 10 -10.18 -6.18 10.57
C PRO A 10 -11.51 -6.34 9.82
N LYS A 11 -12.51 -6.91 10.50
CA LYS A 11 -13.85 -6.98 9.94
C LYS A 11 -14.47 -5.59 9.93
N ALA A 12 -14.74 -5.06 8.74
CA ALA A 12 -15.49 -3.82 8.59
C ALA A 12 -16.98 -4.08 8.81
N TYR A 13 -17.61 -3.31 9.68
CA TYR A 13 -19.04 -3.42 10.01
C TYR A 13 -19.86 -2.38 9.26
N ILE A 14 -19.43 -1.11 9.28
CA ILE A 14 -20.15 -0.01 8.66
C ILE A 14 -19.17 1.11 8.28
N HIS A 15 -19.52 1.81 7.20
CA HIS A 15 -18.99 3.11 6.84
C HIS A 15 -20.13 4.12 6.91
N CYS A 16 -19.97 5.19 7.67
CA CYS A 16 -20.95 6.24 7.86
C CYS A 16 -20.43 7.53 7.22
N GLU A 17 -21.09 7.94 6.16
CA GLU A 17 -20.78 9.19 5.43
C GLU A 17 -21.55 10.41 6.00
N ASP A 18 -22.47 10.18 6.96
CA ASP A 18 -23.26 11.22 7.60
C ASP A 18 -22.43 11.90 8.71
N GLU A 19 -21.91 13.07 8.38
CA GLU A 19 -21.15 13.89 9.32
C GLU A 19 -21.97 14.40 10.51
N SER A 20 -23.31 14.38 10.44
CA SER A 20 -24.16 14.85 11.55
C SER A 20 -24.08 13.94 12.78
N VAL A 21 -23.60 12.71 12.62
CA VAL A 21 -23.54 11.70 13.72
C VAL A 21 -22.44 12.04 14.73
N ILE A 22 -21.23 12.31 14.27
CA ILE A 22 -20.09 12.63 15.14
C ILE A 22 -19.23 13.82 14.65
N GLY A 23 -19.69 14.55 13.65
CA GLY A 23 -18.98 15.71 13.10
C GLY A 23 -18.01 15.39 11.97
N THR A 24 -17.87 14.13 11.57
CA THR A 24 -17.01 13.67 10.47
C THR A 24 -17.44 12.30 9.99
N GLU A 25 -17.09 11.96 8.75
CA GLU A 25 -17.19 10.62 8.20
C GLU A 25 -16.37 9.62 9.03
N PHE A 26 -16.88 8.42 9.26
CA PHE A 26 -16.22 7.40 10.06
C PHE A 26 -16.58 5.98 9.62
N PHE A 27 -15.76 5.03 10.03
CA PHE A 27 -16.07 3.60 9.88
C PHE A 27 -15.91 2.85 11.21
N LEU A 28 -16.69 1.78 11.36
CA LEU A 28 -16.59 0.84 12.46
C LEU A 28 -15.98 -0.46 11.95
N MET A 29 -15.01 -0.98 12.69
CA MET A 29 -14.38 -2.26 12.41
C MET A 29 -14.17 -3.05 13.69
N SER A 30 -13.88 -4.36 13.57
CA SER A 30 -13.50 -5.16 14.73
C SER A 30 -12.22 -4.60 15.36
N PHE A 31 -12.17 -4.64 16.69
CA PHE A 31 -10.91 -4.45 17.39
C PHE A 31 -9.98 -5.62 17.08
N VAL A 32 -8.74 -5.31 16.76
CA VAL A 32 -7.67 -6.31 16.59
C VAL A 32 -6.73 -6.14 17.78
N ASP A 33 -6.57 -7.19 18.55
CA ASP A 33 -5.57 -7.23 19.61
C ASP A 33 -4.16 -7.32 19.00
N GLY A 34 -3.13 -6.98 19.77
CA GLY A 34 -1.75 -6.97 19.29
C GLY A 34 -1.09 -5.60 19.36
N GLU A 35 0.20 -5.59 19.17
CA GLU A 35 1.06 -4.40 19.27
C GLU A 35 1.42 -3.83 17.90
N VAL A 36 1.61 -2.51 17.86
CA VAL A 36 2.14 -1.79 16.69
C VAL A 36 3.60 -1.50 16.93
N MET A 37 4.46 -1.96 16.02
CA MET A 37 5.90 -1.73 16.11
C MET A 37 6.27 -0.45 15.35
N TRP A 38 6.63 0.59 16.10
CA TRP A 38 7.00 1.88 15.52
C TRP A 38 8.42 1.91 14.97
N GLU A 39 9.31 1.10 15.56
CA GLU A 39 10.70 1.03 15.17
C GLU A 39 10.96 -0.21 14.30
N PRO A 40 11.41 -0.06 13.03
CA PRO A 40 11.60 -1.19 12.13
C PRO A 40 12.60 -2.24 12.63
N HIS A 41 13.58 -1.85 13.46
CA HIS A 41 14.54 -2.79 14.02
C HIS A 41 14.05 -3.54 15.26
N ILE A 42 12.84 -3.21 15.76
CA ILE A 42 12.13 -3.87 16.86
C ILE A 42 13.09 -4.19 18.02
N PRO A 43 13.58 -3.18 18.77
CA PRO A 43 14.67 -3.37 19.73
C PRO A 43 14.33 -4.31 20.88
N GLN A 44 13.05 -4.44 21.22
CA GLN A 44 12.53 -5.30 22.29
C GLN A 44 12.45 -6.78 21.89
N ALA A 45 12.53 -7.11 20.60
CA ALA A 45 12.40 -8.48 20.10
C ALA A 45 13.77 -9.16 19.94
N SER A 46 13.84 -10.45 20.18
CA SER A 46 14.97 -11.30 19.83
C SER A 46 15.14 -11.42 18.29
N ASN A 47 16.26 -11.95 17.83
CA ASN A 47 16.49 -12.17 16.40
C ASN A 47 15.46 -13.14 15.80
N GLU A 48 15.07 -14.17 16.55
CA GLU A 48 14.10 -15.16 16.12
C GLU A 48 12.69 -14.59 16.02
N GLU A 49 12.29 -13.75 16.98
CA GLU A 49 11.01 -13.06 16.93
C GLU A 49 10.96 -12.06 15.77
N ARG A 50 12.01 -11.26 15.55
CA ARG A 50 12.09 -10.37 14.39
C ARG A 50 11.96 -11.14 13.08
N GLN A 51 12.62 -12.27 12.96
CA GLN A 51 12.53 -13.10 11.76
C GLN A 51 11.10 -13.58 11.53
N LYS A 52 10.40 -14.05 12.56
CA LYS A 52 8.99 -14.46 12.47
C LYS A 52 8.09 -13.31 12.05
N ILE A 53 8.25 -12.12 12.66
CA ILE A 53 7.47 -10.92 12.33
C ILE A 53 7.62 -10.56 10.85
N TYR A 54 8.85 -10.43 10.37
CA TYR A 54 9.08 -10.08 8.96
C TYR A 54 8.65 -11.18 7.99
N HIS A 55 8.72 -12.44 8.40
CA HIS A 55 8.19 -13.54 7.60
C HIS A 55 6.66 -13.46 7.47
N SER A 56 5.96 -13.24 8.57
CA SER A 56 4.50 -13.05 8.58
C SER A 56 4.06 -11.83 7.76
N MET A 57 4.82 -10.73 7.81
CA MET A 57 4.58 -9.58 6.94
C MET A 57 4.71 -9.95 5.45
N ASN A 58 5.77 -10.69 5.09
CA ASN A 58 5.96 -11.14 3.71
C ASN A 58 4.83 -12.08 3.24
N GLU A 59 4.37 -12.98 4.09
CA GLU A 59 3.23 -13.84 3.81
C GLU A 59 1.96 -13.01 3.58
N THR A 60 1.71 -12.04 4.45
CA THR A 60 0.53 -11.16 4.35
C THR A 60 0.51 -10.36 3.05
N ILE A 61 1.64 -9.76 2.67
CA ILE A 61 1.70 -9.01 1.41
C ILE A 61 1.61 -9.94 0.19
N ALA A 62 2.16 -11.14 0.27
CA ALA A 62 2.02 -12.13 -0.79
C ALA A 62 0.56 -12.60 -0.95
N MET A 63 -0.16 -12.83 0.15
CA MET A 63 -1.59 -13.11 0.13
C MET A 63 -2.37 -11.97 -0.52
N LEU A 64 -2.11 -10.71 -0.15
CA LEU A 64 -2.77 -9.55 -0.75
C LEU A 64 -2.51 -9.45 -2.26
N HIS A 65 -1.27 -9.63 -2.69
CA HIS A 65 -0.91 -9.62 -4.12
C HIS A 65 -1.49 -10.80 -4.90
N SER A 66 -1.89 -11.88 -4.22
CA SER A 66 -2.50 -13.05 -4.82
C SER A 66 -4.01 -12.94 -4.97
N VAL A 67 -4.64 -11.96 -4.31
CA VAL A 67 -6.09 -11.75 -4.40
C VAL A 67 -6.50 -11.49 -5.85
N ASP A 68 -7.53 -12.19 -6.27
CA ASP A 68 -8.29 -11.84 -7.48
C ASP A 68 -9.23 -10.68 -7.15
N HIS A 69 -8.81 -9.47 -7.51
CA HIS A 69 -9.52 -8.24 -7.16
C HIS A 69 -10.89 -8.13 -7.86
N GLU A 70 -11.06 -8.74 -9.02
CA GLU A 70 -12.34 -8.74 -9.74
C GLU A 70 -13.36 -9.61 -9.01
N SER A 71 -12.95 -10.80 -8.54
CA SER A 71 -13.84 -11.73 -7.83
C SER A 71 -14.41 -11.19 -6.53
N ILE A 72 -13.78 -10.18 -5.94
CA ILE A 72 -14.23 -9.53 -4.70
C ILE A 72 -14.87 -8.14 -4.91
N GLY A 73 -15.11 -7.76 -6.18
CA GLY A 73 -15.79 -6.53 -6.54
C GLY A 73 -14.93 -5.28 -6.46
N LEU A 74 -13.63 -5.38 -6.75
CA LEU A 74 -12.67 -4.27 -6.75
C LEU A 74 -12.15 -3.92 -8.15
N GLU A 75 -12.83 -4.34 -9.21
CA GLU A 75 -12.45 -4.04 -10.60
C GLU A 75 -12.37 -2.54 -10.90
N THR A 76 -13.18 -1.74 -10.21
CA THR A 76 -13.22 -0.27 -10.37
C THR A 76 -12.51 0.49 -9.25
N PHE A 77 -11.93 -0.20 -8.26
CA PHE A 77 -11.28 0.42 -7.10
C PHE A 77 -10.06 1.26 -7.47
N GLY A 78 -9.34 0.85 -8.52
CA GLY A 78 -8.20 1.57 -9.07
C GLY A 78 -8.27 1.69 -10.58
N LYS A 79 -7.33 2.42 -11.15
CA LYS A 79 -7.18 2.51 -12.61
C LYS A 79 -6.21 1.43 -13.07
N PRO A 80 -6.68 0.34 -13.67
CA PRO A 80 -5.80 -0.74 -14.14
C PRO A 80 -4.91 -0.26 -15.29
N GLY A 81 -3.81 -0.93 -15.47
CA GLY A 81 -2.87 -0.71 -16.56
C GLY A 81 -2.05 0.58 -16.50
N ASN A 82 -0.91 0.57 -17.14
CA ASN A 82 0.03 1.69 -17.26
C ASN A 82 0.38 2.40 -15.93
N TYR A 83 0.50 1.63 -14.85
CA TYR A 83 0.82 2.22 -13.52
C TYR A 83 2.16 2.94 -13.54
N VAL A 84 3.22 2.28 -14.01
CA VAL A 84 4.58 2.84 -14.04
C VAL A 84 4.63 4.10 -14.92
N GLY A 85 4.01 4.08 -16.09
CA GLY A 85 3.94 5.24 -16.97
C GLY A 85 3.25 6.44 -16.31
N ARG A 86 2.14 6.20 -15.61
CA ARG A 86 1.46 7.26 -14.84
C ARG A 86 2.31 7.82 -13.71
N GLN A 87 3.06 6.96 -13.00
CA GLN A 87 3.98 7.41 -11.94
C GLN A 87 5.12 8.24 -12.50
N VAL A 88 5.76 7.80 -13.58
CA VAL A 88 6.81 8.57 -14.27
C VAL A 88 6.30 9.94 -14.69
N ALA A 89 5.14 10.01 -15.34
CA ALA A 89 4.54 11.29 -15.75
C ALA A 89 4.22 12.21 -14.55
N ARG A 90 3.63 11.64 -13.49
CA ARG A 90 3.29 12.39 -12.27
C ARG A 90 4.52 12.98 -11.59
N TRP A 91 5.54 12.15 -11.37
CA TRP A 91 6.75 12.57 -10.65
C TRP A 91 7.60 13.51 -11.48
N SER A 92 7.66 13.32 -12.80
CA SER A 92 8.32 14.27 -13.71
C SER A 92 7.68 15.66 -13.65
N LYS A 93 6.33 15.71 -13.68
CA LYS A 93 5.59 16.96 -13.54
C LYS A 93 5.86 17.63 -12.18
N GLN A 94 5.90 16.85 -11.10
CA GLN A 94 6.16 17.39 -9.77
C GLN A 94 7.60 17.89 -9.64
N TYR A 95 8.58 17.17 -10.20
CA TYR A 95 9.97 17.61 -10.22
C TYR A 95 10.11 18.97 -10.92
N VAL A 96 9.58 19.10 -12.13
CA VAL A 96 9.62 20.38 -12.88
C VAL A 96 8.97 21.51 -12.10
N ALA A 97 7.85 21.26 -11.40
CA ALA A 97 7.17 22.28 -10.61
C ALA A 97 7.96 22.71 -9.35
N SER A 98 8.86 21.86 -8.84
CA SER A 98 9.67 22.11 -7.64
C SER A 98 11.16 22.36 -7.95
N GLU A 99 11.54 22.40 -9.22
CA GLU A 99 12.93 22.59 -9.63
C GLU A 99 13.45 23.96 -9.19
N THR A 100 14.56 23.96 -8.45
CA THR A 100 15.25 25.18 -8.01
C THR A 100 16.52 25.47 -8.81
N ARG A 101 17.03 24.46 -9.51
CA ARG A 101 18.20 24.54 -10.40
C ARG A 101 18.15 23.43 -11.43
N GLU A 102 18.71 23.67 -12.59
CA GLU A 102 18.84 22.64 -13.62
C GLU A 102 19.77 21.49 -13.20
N ILE A 103 19.28 20.26 -13.32
CA ILE A 103 20.04 19.02 -13.12
C ILE A 103 19.95 18.18 -14.39
N LYS A 104 20.96 18.22 -15.23
CA LYS A 104 20.98 17.52 -16.53
C LYS A 104 20.64 16.03 -16.45
N SER A 105 21.14 15.34 -15.42
CA SER A 105 20.83 13.91 -15.22
C SER A 105 19.36 13.66 -14.96
N MET A 106 18.66 14.57 -14.28
CA MET A 106 17.21 14.48 -14.08
C MET A 106 16.44 14.72 -15.39
N ASN A 107 16.84 15.72 -16.16
CA ASN A 107 16.24 16.00 -17.47
C ASN A 107 16.41 14.79 -18.41
N ASN A 108 17.62 14.24 -18.49
CA ASN A 108 17.90 13.03 -19.27
C ASN A 108 17.07 11.83 -18.79
N LEU A 109 16.88 11.66 -17.46
CA LEU A 109 16.08 10.58 -16.90
C LEU A 109 14.58 10.73 -17.24
N MET A 110 14.04 11.94 -17.17
CA MET A 110 12.66 12.25 -17.55
C MET A 110 12.38 11.97 -19.03
N GLU A 111 13.39 12.14 -19.91
CA GLU A 111 13.25 11.78 -21.32
C GLU A 111 13.42 10.29 -21.59
N TRP A 112 14.26 9.62 -20.82
CA TRP A 112 14.60 8.21 -21.00
C TRP A 112 13.52 7.27 -20.45
N LEU A 113 12.98 7.53 -19.26
CA LEU A 113 12.03 6.65 -18.59
C LEU A 113 10.78 6.35 -19.43
N PRO A 114 10.10 7.34 -20.08
CA PRO A 114 8.91 7.05 -20.88
C PRO A 114 9.17 6.12 -22.07
N LYS A 115 10.41 6.11 -22.57
CA LYS A 115 10.83 5.27 -23.71
C LYS A 115 11.28 3.86 -23.30
N ASN A 116 11.47 3.64 -21.99
CA ASN A 116 12.05 2.42 -21.43
C ASN A 116 11.18 1.85 -20.30
N LEU A 117 9.87 2.00 -20.39
CA LEU A 117 8.95 1.43 -19.40
C LEU A 117 8.97 -0.09 -19.47
N PRO A 118 8.95 -0.80 -18.33
CA PRO A 118 8.80 -2.23 -18.31
C PRO A 118 7.42 -2.64 -18.85
N ALA A 119 7.35 -3.79 -19.50
CA ALA A 119 6.08 -4.38 -19.87
C ALA A 119 5.27 -4.75 -18.61
N GLU A 120 4.02 -4.34 -18.57
CA GLU A 120 3.12 -4.74 -17.50
C GLU A 120 2.78 -6.22 -17.61
N LYS A 121 2.90 -6.94 -16.49
CA LYS A 121 2.62 -8.38 -16.45
C LYS A 121 1.26 -8.69 -15.84
N ALA A 122 0.83 -7.93 -14.84
CA ALA A 122 -0.44 -8.12 -14.15
C ALA A 122 -0.85 -6.86 -13.38
N THR A 123 -2.16 -6.70 -13.17
CA THR A 123 -2.72 -5.74 -12.21
C THR A 123 -3.00 -6.48 -10.90
N LYS A 124 -2.54 -5.95 -9.78
CA LYS A 124 -2.70 -6.54 -8.45
C LYS A 124 -3.06 -5.47 -7.44
N LEU A 125 -3.67 -5.89 -6.33
CA LEU A 125 -3.84 -5.02 -5.17
C LEU A 125 -2.49 -4.85 -4.49
N VAL A 126 -2.10 -3.60 -4.31
CA VAL A 126 -0.85 -3.27 -3.61
C VAL A 126 -1.12 -2.22 -2.53
N PRO A 127 -0.60 -2.38 -1.31
CA PRO A 127 -0.61 -1.32 -0.33
C PRO A 127 0.39 -0.24 -0.77
N GLY A 128 0.03 1.02 -0.64
CA GLY A 128 0.92 2.12 -1.01
C GLY A 128 2.11 2.25 -0.05
N ASP A 129 1.87 1.96 1.22
CA ASP A 129 2.86 1.92 2.30
C ASP A 129 2.55 0.71 3.19
N PHE A 130 3.40 -0.29 3.16
CA PHE A 130 3.29 -1.49 3.97
C PHE A 130 4.48 -1.56 4.94
N SER A 131 4.27 -1.03 6.11
CA SER A 131 5.27 -0.96 7.17
C SER A 131 4.74 -1.50 8.49
N LEU A 132 5.62 -1.78 9.44
CA LEU A 132 5.27 -2.28 10.78
C LEU A 132 4.31 -1.35 11.53
N SER A 133 4.33 -0.06 11.26
CA SER A 133 3.43 0.92 11.88
C SER A 133 1.97 0.80 11.43
N TYR A 134 1.69 0.06 10.36
CA TYR A 134 0.34 -0.18 9.83
C TYR A 134 -0.19 -1.59 10.10
N VAL A 135 0.59 -2.43 10.77
CA VAL A 135 0.17 -3.79 11.12
C VAL A 135 0.15 -3.98 12.63
N LYS A 136 -0.77 -4.80 13.10
CA LYS A 136 -0.77 -5.30 14.47
C LYS A 136 -0.17 -6.69 14.50
N ILE A 137 0.67 -6.93 15.47
CA ILE A 137 1.43 -8.16 15.65
C ILE A 137 1.00 -8.79 16.96
N ASP A 138 0.58 -10.04 16.90
CA ASP A 138 0.34 -10.90 18.05
C ASP A 138 1.64 -11.67 18.32
N LEU A 139 2.23 -11.48 19.50
CA LEU A 139 3.50 -12.05 19.93
C LEU A 139 3.31 -13.26 20.84
#